data_b5045ccec4625d0cf9a7a6909a84855c
#
_entry.id   b5045ccec4625d0cf9a7a6909a84855c
#
_cell.length_a   1.000
_cell.length_b   1.000
_cell.length_c   1.000
_cell.angle_alpha   90.00
_cell.angle_beta   90.00
_cell.angle_gamma   90.00
#
_symmetry.space_group_name_H-M   'P 1'
#
loop_
_entity.id
_entity.type
_entity.pdbx_description
1 polymer ?
#
loop_
_entity_poly.entity_id
_entity_poly.type
_entity_poly.pdbx_seq_one_letter_code
_entity_poly.pdbx_strand_id
1 'polypeptide(L)'
;MVLVAGALAAPQAWHVIQLLPPDWLHGQVGHVQGMPFHRYLSRSLQIAAIVLLWPLLRSLRIRSLRELGLQGGGYPFKDCLIGIGAGLPCIILLESASLWMGSFGLFPSWRANFLHELPHTLLTAVCVAVIEEFLFRGVLLGFLRQMTTPALAIILSAILFSGVHFLNLPAASAAQGAPHWWTGFAFLGSLGSSIPPWPICGWAFATLFLAGVILAWITVRTGSLMAAIGLHGAWIFGQQAFNLAATYLVLPPGRLLPLSGPPQCNGMVPLGLLPLASLVLAGILAAFLLRHRKKPVFTA
;
A
#
# COMPACT_ATOMS: atom_id res chain seq x y z
N MET A 1 9.70 14.20 -11.54
CA MET A 1 9.51 15.37 -10.66
C MET A 1 9.38 14.98 -9.18
N VAL A 2 8.49 14.05 -8.79
CA VAL A 2 8.29 13.64 -7.38
C VAL A 2 9.60 13.15 -6.74
N LEU A 3 10.33 12.24 -7.39
CA LEU A 3 11.60 11.71 -6.88
C LEU A 3 12.63 12.81 -6.66
N VAL A 4 12.75 13.73 -7.62
CA VAL A 4 13.70 14.85 -7.51
C VAL A 4 13.31 15.81 -6.39
N ALA A 5 12.03 16.20 -6.32
CA ALA A 5 11.53 17.11 -5.29
C ALA A 5 11.68 16.50 -3.89
N GLY A 6 11.31 15.22 -3.72
CA GLY A 6 11.44 14.52 -2.45
C GLY A 6 12.89 14.31 -2.02
N ALA A 7 13.79 13.96 -2.97
CA ALA A 7 15.21 13.79 -2.69
C ALA A 7 15.89 15.10 -2.27
N LEU A 8 15.50 16.22 -2.86
CA LEU A 8 15.96 17.56 -2.48
C LEU A 8 15.38 18.01 -1.13
N ALA A 9 14.10 17.75 -0.88
CA ALA A 9 13.42 18.21 0.33
C ALA A 9 13.86 17.44 1.60
N ALA A 10 14.23 16.17 1.47
CA ALA A 10 14.51 15.33 2.62
C ALA A 10 15.69 15.81 3.51
N PRO A 11 16.87 16.19 2.97
CA PRO A 11 17.95 16.76 3.77
C PRO A 11 17.53 18.08 4.45
N GLN A 12 16.77 18.92 3.75
CA GLN A 12 16.29 20.19 4.30
C GLN A 12 15.32 19.95 5.47
N ALA A 13 14.38 19.02 5.29
CA ALA A 13 13.46 18.64 6.37
C ALA A 13 14.23 18.09 7.59
N TRP A 14 15.25 17.27 7.38
CA TRP A 14 16.12 16.79 8.46
C TRP A 14 16.76 17.94 9.21
N HIS A 15 17.45 18.85 8.50
CA HIS A 15 18.13 20.00 9.12
C HIS A 15 17.16 20.91 9.88
N VAL A 16 16.00 21.22 9.31
CA VAL A 16 14.98 22.06 9.97
C VAL A 16 14.48 21.40 11.26
N ILE A 17 14.19 20.10 11.23
CA ILE A 17 13.70 19.38 12.41
C ILE A 17 14.79 19.31 13.50
N GLN A 18 16.08 19.17 13.16
CA GLN A 18 17.17 19.18 14.14
C GLN A 18 17.34 20.53 14.85
N LEU A 19 16.82 21.63 14.30
CA LEU A 19 16.88 22.96 14.92
C LEU A 19 15.73 23.20 15.92
N LEU A 20 14.71 22.35 15.94
CA LEU A 20 13.54 22.50 16.83
C LEU A 20 13.86 21.95 18.23
N PRO A 21 13.24 22.50 19.31
CA PRO A 21 13.35 21.95 20.65
C PRO A 21 12.82 20.50 20.70
N PRO A 22 13.59 19.53 21.26
CA PRO A 22 13.21 18.11 21.25
C PRO A 22 11.96 17.80 22.11
N ASP A 23 11.65 18.61 23.09
CA ASP A 23 10.48 18.53 23.98
C ASP A 23 9.21 19.11 23.37
N TRP A 24 9.32 19.79 22.24
CA TRP A 24 8.17 20.33 21.52
C TRP A 24 7.16 19.23 21.16
N LEU A 25 5.86 19.60 21.16
CA LEU A 25 4.75 18.70 20.87
C LEU A 25 4.80 17.43 21.73
N HIS A 26 5.00 17.59 23.04
CA HIS A 26 5.07 16.48 24.01
C HIS A 26 6.16 15.45 23.67
N GLY A 27 7.33 15.92 23.20
CA GLY A 27 8.48 15.06 22.86
C GLY A 27 8.41 14.42 21.47
N GLN A 28 7.37 14.69 20.68
CA GLN A 28 7.26 14.15 19.32
C GLN A 28 8.41 14.62 18.42
N VAL A 29 8.89 15.84 18.60
CA VAL A 29 10.04 16.38 17.86
C VAL A 29 11.28 15.56 18.15
N GLY A 30 11.58 15.28 19.42
CA GLY A 30 12.74 14.45 19.79
C GLY A 30 12.65 13.02 19.22
N HIS A 31 11.46 12.44 19.18
CA HIS A 31 11.23 11.15 18.52
C HIS A 31 11.54 11.22 17.01
N VAL A 32 11.08 12.26 16.32
CA VAL A 32 11.33 12.44 14.88
C VAL A 32 12.82 12.72 14.63
N GLN A 33 13.49 13.55 15.45
CA GLN A 33 14.94 13.80 15.37
C GLN A 33 15.77 12.52 15.41
N GLY A 34 15.36 11.54 16.23
CA GLY A 34 16.00 10.23 16.33
C GLY A 34 15.74 9.29 15.17
N MET A 35 14.85 9.64 14.23
CA MET A 35 14.54 8.76 13.10
C MET A 35 15.68 8.70 12.07
N PRO A 36 15.95 7.54 11.48
CA PRO A 36 16.95 7.40 10.42
C PRO A 36 16.56 8.15 9.15
N PHE A 37 17.54 8.64 8.38
CA PHE A 37 17.35 9.52 7.23
C PHE A 37 16.38 8.96 6.16
N HIS A 38 16.34 7.65 5.94
CA HIS A 38 15.41 7.05 4.99
C HIS A 38 13.93 7.35 5.32
N ARG A 39 13.58 7.58 6.59
CA ARG A 39 12.23 7.99 7.01
C ARG A 39 11.91 9.41 6.54
N TYR A 40 12.87 10.34 6.66
CA TYR A 40 12.71 11.70 6.12
C TYR A 40 12.53 11.67 4.60
N LEU A 41 13.35 10.87 3.90
CA LEU A 41 13.24 10.73 2.46
C LEU A 41 11.87 10.14 2.05
N SER A 42 11.43 9.09 2.70
CA SER A 42 10.12 8.48 2.44
C SER A 42 8.97 9.48 2.64
N ARG A 43 8.99 10.25 3.74
CA ARG A 43 7.98 11.28 4.01
C ARG A 43 8.04 12.44 3.02
N SER A 44 9.24 12.91 2.68
CA SER A 44 9.42 13.97 1.68
C SER A 44 8.93 13.54 0.29
N LEU A 45 9.15 12.28 -0.10
CA LEU A 45 8.60 11.73 -1.35
C LEU A 45 7.08 11.68 -1.32
N GLN A 46 6.46 11.26 -0.21
CA GLN A 46 5.02 11.24 -0.05
C GLN A 46 4.42 12.66 -0.13
N ILE A 47 5.00 13.62 0.59
CA ILE A 47 4.57 15.03 0.55
C ILE A 47 4.73 15.59 -0.86
N ALA A 48 5.88 15.36 -1.51
CA ALA A 48 6.11 15.79 -2.89
C ALA A 48 5.08 15.19 -3.87
N ALA A 49 4.71 13.92 -3.69
CA ALA A 49 3.67 13.29 -4.51
C ALA A 49 2.31 13.97 -4.33
N ILE A 50 1.91 14.26 -3.09
CA ILE A 50 0.63 14.93 -2.80
C ILE A 50 0.64 16.38 -3.34
N VAL A 51 1.71 17.13 -3.11
CA VAL A 51 1.82 18.53 -3.57
C VAL A 51 1.84 18.62 -5.09
N LEU A 52 2.61 17.75 -5.75
CA LEU A 52 2.73 17.73 -7.21
C LEU A 52 1.50 17.10 -7.89
N LEU A 53 0.64 16.43 -7.16
CA LEU A 53 -0.62 15.91 -7.69
C LEU A 53 -1.53 17.03 -8.17
N TRP A 54 -1.59 18.16 -7.45
CA TRP A 54 -2.41 19.30 -7.81
C TRP A 54 -2.07 19.91 -9.19
N PRO A 55 -0.80 20.30 -9.47
CA PRO A 55 -0.44 20.78 -10.80
C PRO A 55 -0.59 19.69 -11.88
N LEU A 56 -0.37 18.42 -11.56
CA LEU A 56 -0.63 17.31 -12.47
C LEU A 56 -2.11 17.24 -12.86
N LEU A 57 -3.03 17.24 -11.90
CA LEU A 57 -4.47 17.22 -12.18
C LEU A 57 -4.89 18.43 -13.03
N ARG A 58 -4.34 19.61 -12.74
CA ARG A 58 -4.58 20.82 -13.56
C ARG A 58 -4.05 20.69 -15.00
N SER A 59 -2.86 20.14 -15.18
CA SER A 59 -2.27 19.92 -16.51
C SER A 59 -3.08 18.93 -17.35
N LEU A 60 -3.67 17.93 -16.69
CA LEU A 60 -4.59 16.97 -17.29
C LEU A 60 -6.01 17.53 -17.48
N ARG A 61 -6.23 18.81 -17.16
CA ARG A 61 -7.54 19.49 -17.21
C ARG A 61 -8.63 18.82 -16.38
N ILE A 62 -8.27 18.02 -15.40
CA ILE A 62 -9.17 17.36 -14.46
C ILE A 62 -9.68 18.42 -13.48
N ARG A 63 -10.95 18.78 -13.55
CA ARG A 63 -11.57 19.84 -12.75
C ARG A 63 -12.44 19.30 -11.62
N SER A 64 -12.84 18.03 -11.70
CA SER A 64 -13.70 17.40 -10.70
C SER A 64 -13.30 15.97 -10.43
N LEU A 65 -13.59 15.50 -9.22
CA LEU A 65 -13.40 14.10 -8.83
C LEU A 65 -14.27 13.16 -9.68
N ARG A 66 -15.36 13.65 -10.26
CA ARG A 66 -16.21 12.89 -11.18
C ARG A 66 -15.48 12.50 -12.46
N GLU A 67 -14.60 13.37 -12.96
CA GLU A 67 -13.79 13.09 -14.16
C GLU A 67 -12.74 12.00 -13.91
N LEU A 68 -12.37 11.78 -12.65
CA LEU A 68 -11.52 10.67 -12.20
C LEU A 68 -12.30 9.34 -12.04
N GLY A 69 -13.58 9.30 -12.44
CA GLY A 69 -14.42 8.13 -12.22
C GLY A 69 -14.90 7.97 -10.78
N LEU A 70 -14.72 9.02 -9.96
CA LEU A 70 -15.20 9.12 -8.58
C LEU A 70 -16.66 9.59 -8.53
N GLN A 71 -17.43 9.25 -9.54
CA GLN A 71 -18.88 9.41 -9.48
C GLN A 71 -19.36 8.41 -8.42
N GLY A 72 -19.60 8.93 -7.20
CA GLY A 72 -20.19 8.11 -6.16
C GLY A 72 -21.43 7.45 -6.70
N GLY A 73 -21.34 6.19 -7.08
CA GLY A 73 -22.52 5.40 -7.38
C GLY A 73 -23.38 5.42 -6.11
N GLY A 74 -24.49 6.08 -6.11
CA GLY A 74 -25.54 6.32 -5.11
C GLY A 74 -25.43 5.82 -3.66
N TYR A 75 -24.45 4.95 -3.33
CA TYR A 75 -24.31 4.36 -2.00
C TYR A 75 -22.83 4.13 -1.61
N PRO A 76 -22.04 5.18 -1.36
CA PRO A 76 -20.60 5.04 -1.09
C PRO A 76 -20.29 4.18 0.14
N PHE A 77 -21.06 4.31 1.21
CA PHE A 77 -20.91 3.52 2.42
C PHE A 77 -21.18 2.03 2.17
N LYS A 78 -22.24 1.71 1.44
CA LYS A 78 -22.56 0.32 1.09
C LYS A 78 -21.46 -0.32 0.23
N ASP A 79 -20.88 0.43 -0.70
CA ASP A 79 -19.76 -0.05 -1.52
C ASP A 79 -18.53 -0.34 -0.67
N CYS A 80 -18.20 0.53 0.28
CA CYS A 80 -17.12 0.30 1.23
C CYS A 80 -17.36 -0.97 2.05
N LEU A 81 -18.58 -1.16 2.59
CA LEU A 81 -18.93 -2.37 3.33
C LEU A 81 -18.86 -3.65 2.47
N ILE A 82 -19.21 -3.57 1.20
CA ILE A 82 -19.05 -4.69 0.26
C ILE A 82 -17.55 -5.03 0.11
N GLY A 83 -16.69 -4.03 -0.04
CA GLY A 83 -15.26 -4.23 -0.10
C GLY A 83 -14.71 -4.89 1.16
N ILE A 84 -15.07 -4.37 2.34
CA ILE A 84 -14.68 -4.95 3.63
C ILE A 84 -15.19 -6.40 3.76
N GLY A 85 -16.44 -6.65 3.42
CA GLY A 85 -17.07 -7.97 3.48
C GLY A 85 -16.46 -8.99 2.51
N ALA A 86 -15.85 -8.53 1.42
CA ALA A 86 -15.09 -9.39 0.52
C ALA A 86 -13.64 -9.62 1.00
N GLY A 87 -12.99 -8.61 1.58
CA GLY A 87 -11.58 -8.67 1.94
C GLY A 87 -11.31 -9.29 3.30
N LEU A 88 -12.05 -8.88 4.33
CA LEU A 88 -11.77 -9.28 5.70
C LEU A 88 -11.89 -10.79 5.94
N PRO A 89 -12.94 -11.49 5.48
CA PRO A 89 -12.99 -12.95 5.64
C PRO A 89 -11.83 -13.67 4.94
N CYS A 90 -11.41 -13.18 3.79
CA CYS A 90 -10.33 -13.81 3.02
C CYS A 90 -8.97 -13.62 3.68
N ILE A 91 -8.68 -12.46 4.27
CA ILE A 91 -7.44 -12.25 5.02
C ILE A 91 -7.45 -13.07 6.30
N ILE A 92 -8.55 -13.12 7.04
CA ILE A 92 -8.68 -13.97 8.23
C ILE A 92 -8.43 -15.45 7.90
N LEU A 93 -8.99 -15.93 6.79
CA LEU A 93 -8.77 -17.30 6.32
C LEU A 93 -7.29 -17.54 5.99
N LEU A 94 -6.65 -16.61 5.27
CA LEU A 94 -5.24 -16.68 4.93
C LEU A 94 -4.36 -16.78 6.19
N GLU A 95 -4.58 -15.89 7.16
CA GLU A 95 -3.78 -15.83 8.38
C GLU A 95 -4.01 -17.07 9.27
N SER A 96 -5.26 -17.55 9.36
CA SER A 96 -5.58 -18.78 10.05
C SER A 96 -4.91 -19.99 9.41
N ALA A 97 -4.91 -20.08 8.09
CA ALA A 97 -4.21 -21.14 7.36
C ALA A 97 -2.68 -21.05 7.57
N SER A 98 -2.12 -19.85 7.60
CA SER A 98 -0.69 -19.62 7.83
C SER A 98 -0.26 -20.06 9.24
N LEU A 99 -1.08 -19.83 10.26
CA LEU A 99 -0.87 -20.37 11.61
C LEU A 99 -0.99 -21.90 11.65
N TRP A 100 -2.05 -22.44 11.03
CA TRP A 100 -2.27 -23.89 10.99
C TRP A 100 -1.15 -24.66 10.29
N MET A 101 -0.60 -24.10 9.23
CA MET A 101 0.55 -24.67 8.52
C MET A 101 1.88 -24.49 9.25
N GLY A 102 1.93 -23.73 10.35
CA GLY A 102 3.15 -23.45 11.10
C GLY A 102 4.14 -22.53 10.37
N SER A 103 3.68 -21.74 9.39
CA SER A 103 4.51 -20.72 8.77
C SER A 103 4.63 -19.46 9.66
N PHE A 104 3.65 -19.26 10.54
CA PHE A 104 3.66 -18.20 11.54
C PHE A 104 3.43 -18.79 12.93
N GLY A 105 3.98 -18.13 13.96
CA GLY A 105 3.75 -18.42 15.36
C GLY A 105 3.29 -17.18 16.12
N LEU A 106 2.41 -17.37 17.08
CA LEU A 106 1.94 -16.29 17.95
C LEU A 106 3.03 -15.85 18.93
N PHE A 107 3.16 -14.56 19.17
CA PHE A 107 4.00 -14.05 20.26
C PHE A 107 3.40 -14.43 21.61
N PRO A 108 4.20 -14.84 22.62
CA PRO A 108 3.70 -15.16 23.95
C PRO A 108 2.91 -14.00 24.60
N SER A 109 3.32 -12.77 24.35
CA SER A 109 2.75 -11.53 24.91
C SER A 109 1.79 -10.80 23.98
N TRP A 110 1.34 -11.40 22.88
CA TRP A 110 0.56 -10.70 21.85
C TRP A 110 -0.68 -9.96 22.40
N ARG A 111 -1.34 -10.54 23.42
CA ARG A 111 -2.57 -9.96 24.01
C ARG A 111 -2.34 -8.63 24.72
N ALA A 112 -1.15 -8.41 25.28
CA ALA A 112 -0.87 -7.23 26.10
C ALA A 112 -0.96 -5.91 25.31
N ASN A 113 -0.45 -5.90 24.08
CA ASN A 113 -0.36 -4.69 23.26
C ASN A 113 -1.39 -4.66 22.12
N PHE A 114 -2.02 -5.80 21.81
CA PHE A 114 -2.89 -5.92 20.63
C PHE A 114 -4.02 -4.91 20.63
N LEU A 115 -4.81 -4.84 21.72
CA LEU A 115 -5.95 -3.94 21.82
C LEU A 115 -5.51 -2.47 21.84
N HIS A 116 -4.35 -2.16 22.40
CA HIS A 116 -3.81 -0.81 22.45
C HIS A 116 -3.40 -0.32 21.05
N GLU A 117 -2.75 -1.17 20.25
CA GLU A 117 -2.25 -0.82 18.92
C GLU A 117 -3.33 -0.89 17.81
N LEU A 118 -4.44 -1.58 18.06
CA LEU A 118 -5.47 -1.82 17.06
C LEU A 118 -6.09 -0.52 16.48
N PRO A 119 -6.41 0.53 17.26
CA PRO A 119 -6.93 1.80 16.72
C PRO A 119 -5.93 2.51 15.81
N HIS A 120 -4.64 2.51 16.16
CA HIS A 120 -3.58 3.07 15.32
C HIS A 120 -3.43 2.28 14.01
N THR A 121 -3.50 0.95 14.09
CA THR A 121 -3.47 0.05 12.94
C THR A 121 -4.64 0.31 12.00
N LEU A 122 -5.85 0.47 12.54
CA LEU A 122 -7.05 0.79 11.75
C LEU A 122 -6.92 2.15 11.06
N LEU A 123 -6.50 3.18 11.80
CA LEU A 123 -6.29 4.51 11.23
C LEU A 123 -5.26 4.47 10.09
N THR A 124 -4.15 3.78 10.30
CA THR A 124 -3.10 3.61 9.28
C THR A 124 -3.65 2.91 8.04
N ALA A 125 -4.39 1.81 8.21
CA ALA A 125 -4.98 1.06 7.11
C ALA A 125 -5.96 1.91 6.29
N VAL A 126 -6.82 2.68 6.96
CA VAL A 126 -7.77 3.59 6.29
C VAL A 126 -7.03 4.69 5.53
N CYS A 127 -6.06 5.36 6.17
CA CYS A 127 -5.30 6.44 5.53
C CYS A 127 -4.52 5.94 4.30
N VAL A 128 -3.82 4.80 4.43
CA VAL A 128 -3.05 4.23 3.32
C VAL A 128 -3.98 3.81 2.18
N ALA A 129 -5.06 3.07 2.47
CA ALA A 129 -6.01 2.65 1.45
C ALA A 129 -6.65 3.83 0.71
N VAL A 130 -7.06 4.89 1.42
CA VAL A 130 -7.63 6.09 0.79
C VAL A 130 -6.62 6.77 -0.12
N ILE A 131 -5.39 6.99 0.35
CA ILE A 131 -4.34 7.68 -0.43
C ILE A 131 -3.96 6.84 -1.66
N GLU A 132 -3.71 5.55 -1.49
CA GLU A 132 -3.29 4.69 -2.59
C GLU A 132 -4.39 4.47 -3.63
N GLU A 133 -5.63 4.21 -3.19
CA GLU A 133 -6.74 4.06 -4.15
C GLU A 133 -7.02 5.37 -4.90
N PHE A 134 -6.91 6.52 -4.23
CA PHE A 134 -7.04 7.80 -4.90
C PHE A 134 -5.96 8.00 -5.97
N LEU A 135 -4.69 7.72 -5.65
CA LEU A 135 -3.58 7.89 -6.57
C LEU A 135 -3.63 6.88 -7.73
N PHE A 136 -3.82 5.60 -7.43
CA PHE A 136 -3.72 4.54 -8.44
C PHE A 136 -5.03 4.34 -9.20
N ARG A 137 -6.19 4.34 -8.53
CA ARG A 137 -7.50 4.03 -9.16
C ARG A 137 -8.26 5.28 -9.53
N GLY A 138 -8.07 6.36 -8.79
CA GLY A 138 -8.59 7.67 -9.16
C GLY A 138 -7.77 8.27 -10.30
N VAL A 139 -6.54 8.68 -10.01
CA VAL A 139 -5.74 9.49 -10.96
C VAL A 139 -5.13 8.63 -12.06
N LEU A 140 -4.31 7.64 -11.71
CA LEU A 140 -3.53 6.88 -12.70
C LEU A 140 -4.44 6.05 -13.62
N LEU A 141 -5.34 5.24 -13.05
CA LEU A 141 -6.26 4.41 -13.83
C LEU A 141 -7.21 5.29 -14.65
N GLY A 142 -7.71 6.41 -14.08
CA GLY A 142 -8.54 7.37 -14.78
C GLY A 142 -7.85 7.94 -16.01
N PHE A 143 -6.58 8.34 -15.87
CA PHE A 143 -5.75 8.83 -16.97
C PHE A 143 -5.48 7.75 -18.03
N LEU A 144 -5.07 6.54 -17.61
CA LEU A 144 -4.79 5.43 -18.53
C LEU A 144 -6.02 5.04 -19.36
N ARG A 145 -7.22 5.11 -18.77
CA ARG A 145 -8.48 4.82 -19.47
C ARG A 145 -8.85 5.82 -20.57
N GLN A 146 -8.33 7.04 -20.49
CA GLN A 146 -8.51 8.03 -21.56
C GLN A 146 -7.60 7.75 -22.76
N MET A 147 -6.50 7.02 -22.54
CA MET A 147 -5.47 6.76 -23.56
C MET A 147 -5.50 5.33 -24.10
N THR A 148 -6.12 4.39 -23.37
CA THR A 148 -6.07 2.97 -23.70
C THR A 148 -7.41 2.28 -23.46
N THR A 149 -7.50 1.01 -23.82
CA THR A 149 -8.67 0.19 -23.49
C THR A 149 -8.77 -0.04 -21.98
N PRO A 150 -9.99 -0.22 -21.42
CA PRO A 150 -10.16 -0.48 -19.99
C PRO A 150 -9.34 -1.66 -19.45
N ALA A 151 -9.20 -2.73 -20.24
CA ALA A 151 -8.41 -3.89 -19.87
C ALA A 151 -6.90 -3.54 -19.78
N LEU A 152 -6.36 -2.82 -20.76
CA LEU A 152 -4.97 -2.40 -20.76
C LEU A 152 -4.70 -1.39 -19.64
N ALA A 153 -5.62 -0.47 -19.38
CA ALA A 153 -5.52 0.49 -18.27
C ALA A 153 -5.43 -0.24 -16.91
N ILE A 154 -6.24 -1.28 -16.68
CA ILE A 154 -6.19 -2.11 -15.47
C ILE A 154 -4.82 -2.77 -15.34
N ILE A 155 -4.32 -3.41 -16.40
CA ILE A 155 -3.03 -4.11 -16.38
C ILE A 155 -1.88 -3.14 -16.11
N LEU A 156 -1.81 -2.01 -16.82
CA LEU A 156 -0.77 -1.02 -16.64
C LEU A 156 -0.80 -0.39 -15.25
N SER A 157 -1.99 -0.06 -14.76
CA SER A 157 -2.15 0.45 -13.38
C SER A 157 -1.70 -0.57 -12.34
N ALA A 158 -1.99 -1.86 -12.52
CA ALA A 158 -1.57 -2.92 -11.62
C ALA A 158 -0.05 -3.17 -11.66
N ILE A 159 0.58 -3.09 -12.83
CA ILE A 159 2.05 -3.18 -12.98
C ILE A 159 2.73 -2.04 -12.21
N LEU A 160 2.27 -0.79 -12.42
CA LEU A 160 2.83 0.37 -11.75
C LEU A 160 2.59 0.31 -10.23
N PHE A 161 1.40 -0.09 -9.79
CA PHE A 161 1.08 -0.32 -8.39
C PHE A 161 2.04 -1.33 -7.75
N SER A 162 2.26 -2.48 -8.39
CA SER A 162 3.20 -3.49 -7.89
C SER A 162 4.63 -2.98 -7.87
N GLY A 163 5.06 -2.32 -8.94
CA GLY A 163 6.43 -1.84 -9.10
C GLY A 163 6.85 -0.84 -8.02
N VAL A 164 5.96 0.11 -7.65
CA VAL A 164 6.30 1.12 -6.64
C VAL A 164 6.51 0.53 -5.25
N HIS A 165 5.94 -0.64 -4.94
CA HIS A 165 6.14 -1.31 -3.65
C HIS A 165 7.56 -1.86 -3.47
N PHE A 166 8.31 -2.04 -4.55
CA PHE A 166 9.73 -2.42 -4.50
C PHE A 166 10.68 -1.23 -4.39
N LEU A 167 10.16 0.01 -4.41
CA LEU A 167 10.95 1.21 -4.15
C LEU A 167 11.19 1.39 -2.63
N ASN A 168 11.54 0.30 -1.94
CA ASN A 168 11.89 0.34 -0.54
C ASN A 168 13.26 0.98 -0.35
N LEU A 169 13.31 2.04 0.42
CA LEU A 169 14.57 2.69 0.80
C LEU A 169 15.32 1.79 1.78
N PRO A 170 16.60 1.44 1.50
CA PRO A 170 17.37 0.57 2.39
C PRO A 170 17.53 1.22 3.76
N ALA A 171 17.15 0.48 4.81
CA ALA A 171 17.34 0.94 6.19
C ALA A 171 18.83 1.01 6.60
N ALA A 172 19.67 0.24 5.91
CA ALA A 172 21.07 0.01 6.30
C ALA A 172 22.04 1.13 5.91
N SER A 173 21.67 2.05 5.04
CA SER A 173 22.48 3.22 4.74
C SER A 173 22.11 4.38 5.66
N ALA A 174 22.22 4.17 6.99
CA ALA A 174 22.26 5.28 7.91
C ALA A 174 23.48 6.13 7.50
N ALA A 175 23.24 7.29 6.88
CA ALA A 175 24.27 8.27 6.68
C ALA A 175 24.88 8.54 8.05
N GLN A 176 26.14 8.12 8.27
CA GLN A 176 26.86 8.45 9.49
C GLN A 176 27.12 9.95 9.42
N GLY A 177 26.35 10.74 10.16
CA GLY A 177 26.47 12.19 10.20
C GLY A 177 25.27 12.94 9.55
N ALA A 178 25.38 14.27 9.52
CA ALA A 178 24.37 15.14 8.92
C ALA A 178 24.27 14.91 7.40
N PRO A 179 23.04 14.78 6.85
CA PRO A 179 22.89 14.56 5.43
C PRO A 179 23.28 15.80 4.62
N HIS A 180 23.97 15.58 3.51
CA HIS A 180 24.24 16.59 2.49
C HIS A 180 23.05 16.75 1.55
N TRP A 181 23.01 17.83 0.74
CA TRP A 181 21.93 18.08 -0.20
C TRP A 181 21.71 16.96 -1.24
N TRP A 182 22.75 16.19 -1.58
CA TRP A 182 22.70 15.06 -2.53
C TRP A 182 22.36 13.72 -1.87
N THR A 183 22.31 13.64 -0.53
CA THR A 183 22.11 12.38 0.21
C THR A 183 20.81 11.70 -0.23
N GLY A 184 19.75 12.46 -0.49
CA GLY A 184 18.49 11.92 -1.01
C GLY A 184 18.67 11.20 -2.36
N PHE A 185 19.48 11.74 -3.27
CA PHE A 185 19.77 11.11 -4.56
C PHE A 185 20.63 9.87 -4.43
N ALA A 186 21.60 9.87 -3.52
CA ALA A 186 22.42 8.68 -3.24
C ALA A 186 21.54 7.51 -2.74
N PHE A 187 20.57 7.81 -1.87
CA PHE A 187 19.59 6.81 -1.43
C PHE A 187 18.70 6.32 -2.58
N LEU A 188 18.22 7.20 -3.46
CA LEU A 188 17.48 6.79 -4.66
C LEU A 188 18.32 5.92 -5.59
N GLY A 189 19.60 6.20 -5.74
CA GLY A 189 20.55 5.38 -6.51
C GLY A 189 20.73 3.96 -5.94
N SER A 190 20.56 3.79 -4.62
CA SER A 190 20.68 2.49 -3.95
C SER A 190 19.39 1.65 -3.95
N LEU A 191 18.27 2.14 -4.50
CA LEU A 191 17.01 1.40 -4.53
C LEU A 191 17.15 0.01 -5.16
N GLY A 192 17.95 -0.11 -6.23
CA GLY A 192 18.16 -1.39 -6.92
C GLY A 192 18.83 -2.45 -6.05
N SER A 193 19.68 -2.06 -5.10
CA SER A 193 20.38 -3.00 -4.21
C SER A 193 19.47 -3.59 -3.12
N SER A 194 18.28 -3.03 -2.91
CA SER A 194 17.31 -3.48 -1.91
C SER A 194 16.26 -4.43 -2.48
N ILE A 195 16.31 -4.73 -3.78
CA ILE A 195 15.38 -5.67 -4.42
C ILE A 195 15.71 -7.10 -3.95
N PRO A 196 14.74 -7.83 -3.35
CA PRO A 196 14.96 -9.21 -2.96
C PRO A 196 15.31 -10.12 -4.15
N PRO A 197 15.93 -11.30 -3.91
CA PRO A 197 16.17 -12.28 -4.95
C PRO A 197 14.90 -12.62 -5.73
N TRP A 198 15.04 -12.90 -7.04
CA TRP A 198 13.91 -13.13 -7.95
C TRP A 198 12.81 -14.06 -7.44
N PRO A 199 13.11 -15.22 -6.80
CA PRO A 199 12.03 -16.10 -6.30
C PRO A 199 11.12 -15.42 -5.29
N ILE A 200 11.67 -14.55 -4.44
CA ILE A 200 10.92 -13.78 -3.43
C ILE A 200 10.21 -12.59 -4.09
N CYS A 201 10.96 -11.82 -4.89
CA CYS A 201 10.44 -10.65 -5.61
C CYS A 201 9.29 -11.03 -6.56
N GLY A 202 9.41 -12.16 -7.28
CA GLY A 202 8.39 -12.65 -8.21
C GLY A 202 7.06 -12.97 -7.52
N TRP A 203 7.08 -13.64 -6.36
CA TRP A 203 5.88 -13.90 -5.57
C TRP A 203 5.26 -12.62 -5.02
N ALA A 204 6.09 -11.72 -4.48
CA ALA A 204 5.59 -10.43 -3.98
C ALA A 204 4.96 -9.60 -5.12
N PHE A 205 5.61 -9.55 -6.29
CA PHE A 205 5.08 -8.87 -7.46
C PHE A 205 3.75 -9.49 -7.89
N ALA A 206 3.65 -10.81 -7.98
CA ALA A 206 2.43 -11.50 -8.37
C ALA A 206 1.27 -11.20 -7.41
N THR A 207 1.53 -11.19 -6.09
CA THR A 207 0.53 -10.86 -5.07
C THR A 207 0.04 -9.42 -5.23
N LEU A 208 0.95 -8.45 -5.34
CA LEU A 208 0.60 -7.04 -5.52
C LEU A 208 -0.07 -6.77 -6.87
N PHE A 209 0.39 -7.42 -7.93
CA PHE A 209 -0.21 -7.31 -9.26
C PHE A 209 -1.65 -7.81 -9.27
N LEU A 210 -1.91 -8.98 -8.71
CA LEU A 210 -3.26 -9.53 -8.61
C LEU A 210 -4.17 -8.65 -7.76
N ALA A 211 -3.69 -8.17 -6.61
CA ALA A 211 -4.40 -7.18 -5.79
C ALA A 211 -4.70 -5.91 -6.62
N GLY A 212 -3.69 -5.41 -7.34
CA GLY A 212 -3.81 -4.27 -8.25
C GLY A 212 -4.89 -4.44 -9.31
N VAL A 213 -4.94 -5.60 -9.96
CA VAL A 213 -5.96 -5.95 -10.97
C VAL A 213 -7.36 -5.99 -10.35
N ILE A 214 -7.52 -6.65 -9.20
CA ILE A 214 -8.82 -6.77 -8.53
C ILE A 214 -9.35 -5.39 -8.13
N LEU A 215 -8.54 -4.56 -7.49
CA LEU A 215 -8.93 -3.22 -7.06
C LEU A 215 -9.26 -2.30 -8.24
N ALA A 216 -8.46 -2.33 -9.32
CA ALA A 216 -8.73 -1.58 -10.53
C ALA A 216 -10.00 -2.06 -11.23
N TRP A 217 -10.22 -3.38 -11.32
CA TRP A 217 -11.43 -3.96 -11.88
C TRP A 217 -12.68 -3.56 -11.08
N ILE A 218 -12.63 -3.62 -9.74
CA ILE A 218 -13.75 -3.19 -8.87
C ILE A 218 -14.07 -1.72 -9.12
N THR A 219 -13.05 -0.86 -9.21
CA THR A 219 -13.23 0.57 -9.47
C THR A 219 -13.89 0.81 -10.83
N VAL A 220 -13.43 0.14 -11.88
CA VAL A 220 -14.06 0.23 -13.22
C VAL A 220 -15.49 -0.33 -13.20
N ARG A 221 -15.72 -1.41 -12.48
CA ARG A 221 -17.04 -2.07 -12.39
C ARG A 221 -18.08 -1.25 -11.63
N THR A 222 -17.66 -0.52 -10.59
CA THR A 222 -18.55 0.27 -9.72
C THR A 222 -18.63 1.74 -10.10
N GLY A 223 -17.63 2.28 -10.80
CA GLY A 223 -17.47 3.72 -11.01
C GLY A 223 -17.19 4.48 -9.72
N SER A 224 -16.70 3.81 -8.67
CA SER A 224 -16.46 4.35 -7.34
C SER A 224 -15.19 3.75 -6.73
N LEU A 225 -14.44 4.55 -5.97
CA LEU A 225 -13.29 4.06 -5.20
C LEU A 225 -13.71 3.32 -3.92
N MET A 226 -14.94 3.51 -3.45
CA MET A 226 -15.29 3.11 -2.09
C MET A 226 -15.21 1.59 -1.85
N ALA A 227 -15.59 0.78 -2.84
CA ALA A 227 -15.46 -0.68 -2.73
C ALA A 227 -13.98 -1.11 -2.75
N ALA A 228 -13.14 -0.46 -3.56
CA ALA A 228 -11.70 -0.70 -3.59
C ALA A 228 -11.03 -0.26 -2.28
N ILE A 229 -11.39 0.91 -1.74
CA ILE A 229 -10.91 1.40 -0.43
C ILE A 229 -11.29 0.41 0.68
N GLY A 230 -12.55 -0.06 0.70
CA GLY A 230 -12.99 -1.03 1.70
C GLY A 230 -12.24 -2.36 1.63
N LEU A 231 -12.05 -2.90 0.43
CA LEU A 231 -11.32 -4.15 0.20
C LEU A 231 -9.83 -4.01 0.56
N HIS A 232 -9.19 -2.97 0.07
CA HIS A 232 -7.77 -2.70 0.32
C HIS A 232 -7.51 -2.41 1.80
N GLY A 233 -8.34 -1.55 2.41
CA GLY A 233 -8.25 -1.26 3.84
C GLY A 233 -8.43 -2.51 4.71
N ALA A 234 -9.33 -3.43 4.33
CA ALA A 234 -9.49 -4.71 5.02
C ALA A 234 -8.23 -5.59 4.93
N TRP A 235 -7.56 -5.65 3.76
CA TRP A 235 -6.31 -6.39 3.61
C TRP A 235 -5.19 -5.77 4.44
N ILE A 236 -4.99 -4.44 4.37
CA ILE A 236 -3.96 -3.75 5.16
C ILE A 236 -4.22 -3.94 6.65
N PHE A 237 -5.45 -3.70 7.10
CA PHE A 237 -5.82 -3.84 8.51
C PHE A 237 -5.62 -5.27 9.01
N GLY A 238 -6.13 -6.27 8.26
CA GLY A 238 -6.00 -7.68 8.65
C GLY A 238 -4.54 -8.10 8.77
N GLN A 239 -3.71 -7.80 7.76
CA GLN A 239 -2.29 -8.13 7.77
C GLN A 239 -1.53 -7.42 8.90
N GLN A 240 -1.78 -6.12 9.13
CA GLN A 240 -1.14 -5.39 10.22
C GLN A 240 -1.58 -5.91 11.59
N ALA A 241 -2.87 -6.16 11.78
CA ALA A 241 -3.39 -6.73 13.02
C ALA A 241 -2.79 -8.12 13.29
N PHE A 242 -2.62 -8.93 12.25
CA PHE A 242 -1.94 -10.22 12.36
C PHE A 242 -0.48 -10.07 12.78
N ASN A 243 0.25 -9.12 12.18
CA ASN A 243 1.65 -8.84 12.52
C ASN A 243 1.84 -8.33 13.96
N LEU A 244 0.81 -7.78 14.60
CA LEU A 244 0.85 -7.46 16.04
C LEU A 244 0.81 -8.73 16.93
N ALA A 245 0.24 -9.81 16.42
CA ALA A 245 0.02 -11.03 17.18
C ALA A 245 0.99 -12.16 16.81
N ALA A 246 1.52 -12.17 15.60
CA ALA A 246 2.27 -13.28 15.04
C ALA A 246 3.53 -12.85 14.31
N THR A 247 4.51 -13.74 14.25
CA THR A 247 5.74 -13.58 13.46
C THR A 247 5.95 -14.76 12.54
N TYR A 248 6.58 -14.49 11.39
CA TYR A 248 6.99 -15.56 10.47
C TYR A 248 8.07 -16.41 11.13
N LEU A 249 7.85 -17.71 11.15
CA LEU A 249 8.84 -18.66 11.66
C LEU A 249 9.89 -18.93 10.58
N VAL A 250 11.16 -18.72 10.92
CA VAL A 250 12.27 -19.01 10.03
C VAL A 250 12.34 -20.53 9.82
N LEU A 251 11.75 -21.00 8.73
CA LEU A 251 11.76 -22.40 8.33
C LEU A 251 12.91 -22.67 7.35
N PRO A 252 13.43 -23.91 7.29
CA PRO A 252 14.43 -24.26 6.28
C PRO A 252 13.95 -23.84 4.88
N PRO A 253 14.85 -23.31 4.04
CA PRO A 253 14.52 -22.91 2.68
C PRO A 253 13.80 -24.02 1.92
N GLY A 254 12.68 -23.70 1.28
CA GLY A 254 11.92 -24.65 0.46
C GLY A 254 10.88 -25.50 1.18
N ARG A 255 10.79 -25.46 2.52
CA ARG A 255 9.83 -26.31 3.27
C ARG A 255 8.37 -25.92 3.00
N LEU A 256 8.05 -24.64 2.85
CA LEU A 256 6.68 -24.15 2.64
C LEU A 256 6.49 -23.41 1.32
N LEU A 257 7.55 -22.96 0.64
CA LEU A 257 7.43 -22.48 -0.73
C LEU A 257 7.15 -23.68 -1.66
N PRO A 258 6.23 -23.52 -2.62
CA PRO A 258 5.57 -22.29 -3.06
C PRO A 258 4.30 -21.89 -2.28
N LEU A 259 3.87 -22.60 -1.25
CA LEU A 259 2.58 -22.36 -0.56
C LEU A 259 2.57 -21.08 0.26
N SER A 260 3.58 -20.89 1.11
CA SER A 260 3.74 -19.73 1.98
C SER A 260 5.22 -19.39 2.14
N GLY A 261 5.56 -18.12 2.12
CA GLY A 261 6.95 -17.64 2.24
C GLY A 261 7.07 -16.43 3.16
N PRO A 262 8.32 -15.98 3.42
CA PRO A 262 8.58 -14.84 4.29
C PRO A 262 7.94 -13.57 3.71
N PRO A 263 7.11 -12.86 4.50
CA PRO A 263 6.41 -11.67 3.99
C PRO A 263 7.40 -10.57 3.64
N GLN A 264 7.07 -9.79 2.60
CA GLN A 264 7.86 -8.67 2.10
C GLN A 264 7.22 -7.33 2.46
N CYS A 265 7.88 -6.23 2.08
CA CYS A 265 7.40 -4.87 2.34
C CYS A 265 7.05 -4.65 3.82
N ASN A 266 8.01 -4.91 4.73
CA ASN A 266 7.83 -4.82 6.18
C ASN A 266 6.70 -5.70 6.73
N GLY A 267 6.54 -6.90 6.18
CA GLY A 267 5.51 -7.85 6.61
C GLY A 267 4.12 -7.63 5.99
N MET A 268 3.98 -6.64 5.09
CA MET A 268 2.67 -6.28 4.52
C MET A 268 2.25 -7.13 3.32
N VAL A 269 3.22 -7.77 2.64
CA VAL A 269 2.96 -8.55 1.43
C VAL A 269 3.28 -10.02 1.69
N PRO A 270 2.29 -10.85 1.98
CA PRO A 270 2.49 -12.28 2.13
C PRO A 270 2.82 -12.94 0.80
N LEU A 271 3.66 -13.98 0.82
CA LEU A 271 4.17 -14.65 -0.37
C LEU A 271 3.63 -16.05 -0.55
N GLY A 272 3.46 -16.45 -1.80
CA GLY A 272 3.14 -17.81 -2.18
C GLY A 272 1.74 -18.00 -2.77
N LEU A 273 1.35 -19.24 -2.96
CA LEU A 273 0.06 -19.61 -3.56
C LEU A 273 -1.14 -19.31 -2.65
N LEU A 274 -0.98 -19.41 -1.33
CA LEU A 274 -2.06 -19.10 -0.38
C LEU A 274 -2.53 -17.65 -0.46
N PRO A 275 -1.66 -16.65 -0.42
CA PRO A 275 -2.06 -15.26 -0.63
C PRO A 275 -2.75 -15.04 -1.98
N LEU A 276 -2.24 -15.63 -3.06
CA LEU A 276 -2.86 -15.53 -4.38
C LEU A 276 -4.28 -16.15 -4.38
N ALA A 277 -4.45 -17.32 -3.76
CA ALA A 277 -5.75 -17.97 -3.65
C ALA A 277 -6.73 -17.12 -2.81
N SER A 278 -6.25 -16.53 -1.71
CA SER A 278 -7.03 -15.60 -0.88
C SER A 278 -7.50 -14.37 -1.67
N LEU A 279 -6.62 -13.78 -2.49
CA LEU A 279 -6.96 -12.65 -3.35
C LEU A 279 -7.99 -13.04 -4.42
N VAL A 280 -7.82 -14.19 -5.08
CA VAL A 280 -8.79 -14.71 -6.06
C VAL A 280 -10.16 -14.89 -5.40
N LEU A 281 -10.20 -15.49 -4.21
CA LEU A 281 -11.44 -15.67 -3.45
C LEU A 281 -12.09 -14.32 -3.12
N ALA A 282 -11.31 -13.34 -2.67
CA ALA A 282 -11.82 -11.99 -2.40
C ALA A 282 -12.37 -11.31 -3.67
N GLY A 283 -11.68 -11.49 -4.82
CA GLY A 283 -12.17 -11.02 -6.12
C GLY A 283 -13.50 -11.69 -6.53
N ILE A 284 -13.64 -12.99 -6.33
CA ILE A 284 -14.89 -13.75 -6.60
C ILE A 284 -16.01 -13.26 -5.67
N LEU A 285 -15.75 -13.11 -4.37
CA LEU A 285 -16.73 -12.59 -3.41
C LEU A 285 -17.16 -11.16 -3.77
N ALA A 286 -16.22 -10.30 -4.12
CA ALA A 286 -16.53 -8.94 -4.56
C ALA A 286 -17.39 -8.97 -5.84
N ALA A 287 -17.07 -9.81 -6.82
CA ALA A 287 -17.87 -9.98 -8.05
C ALA A 287 -19.29 -10.44 -7.74
N PHE A 288 -19.43 -11.40 -6.82
CA PHE A 288 -20.73 -11.91 -6.40
C PHE A 288 -21.56 -10.84 -5.69
N LEU A 289 -20.98 -10.11 -4.75
CA LEU A 289 -21.66 -9.05 -4.01
C LEU A 289 -22.03 -7.85 -4.90
N LEU A 290 -21.24 -7.59 -5.95
CA LEU A 290 -21.47 -6.51 -6.92
C LEU A 290 -22.32 -6.93 -8.13
N ARG A 291 -22.78 -8.19 -8.21
CA ARG A 291 -23.49 -8.71 -9.40
C ARG A 291 -24.74 -7.90 -9.79
N HIS A 292 -25.46 -7.38 -8.81
CA HIS A 292 -26.68 -6.59 -9.02
C HIS A 292 -26.43 -5.09 -9.19
N ARG A 293 -25.17 -4.63 -9.14
CA ARG A 293 -24.83 -3.23 -9.39
C ARG A 293 -24.97 -2.93 -10.89
N LYS A 294 -25.74 -1.91 -11.20
CA LYS A 294 -25.82 -1.36 -12.56
C LYS A 294 -24.41 -0.89 -12.96
N LYS A 295 -24.01 -1.24 -14.18
CA LYS A 295 -22.73 -0.71 -14.72
C LYS A 295 -22.83 0.82 -14.81
N PRO A 296 -21.82 1.58 -14.40
CA PRO A 296 -21.81 3.02 -14.61
C PRO A 296 -21.86 3.30 -16.12
N VAL A 297 -22.73 4.23 -16.52
CA VAL A 297 -22.72 4.75 -17.89
C VAL A 297 -21.55 5.71 -17.97
N PHE A 298 -20.46 5.26 -18.57
CA PHE A 298 -19.37 6.15 -18.92
C PHE A 298 -19.73 6.83 -20.23
N THR A 299 -20.15 8.10 -20.18
CA THR A 299 -20.18 8.97 -21.36
C THR A 299 -18.72 9.23 -21.76
N ALA A 300 -18.37 8.82 -22.98
CA ALA A 300 -17.08 9.09 -23.60
C ALA A 300 -16.83 10.58 -23.74
#